data_282cf72e876b7612ff00f08d3029d203
#
_entry.id   282cf72e876b7612ff00f08d3029d203
#
_cell.length_a   1.000
_cell.length_b   1.000
_cell.length_c   1.000
_cell.angle_alpha   90.00
_cell.angle_beta   90.00
_cell.angle_gamma   90.00
#
_symmetry.space_group_name_H-M   'P 1'
#
loop_
_entity.id
_entity.type
_entity.pdbx_description
1 polymer ?
#
loop_
_entity_poly.entity_id
_entity_poly.type
_entity_poly.pdbx_seq_one_letter_code
_entity_poly.pdbx_strand_id
1 'polypeptide(L)'
;MSHANARLTPAGRLIMVQRIQSGRAVAHVAAEMGISRTTAWRWWRRFREHGPAGLQDRSSVAHSHPRKTGACVEARVRIMRHLTRRGPVLIADRLGLQASTVGRVLRRHETPLLRELDPVTGTVIRATRRSANRYEHDHPGSLIHVDVKKLGRIPDGGGWRAHGRSEKVRGRGIGYDYVHTVIDDYSRVAYAEIHDDEKGITAAGVLERAIAFYATLGIKVERVISDNAFAYRKSAAFRRVIDAHHIKQLFIKPHCPWTNGKVERLNRTLATEWAYARPFISNAERRAALPSWLNYYNLDRAHLGIGGKTPIDRINNGRGQYSYRVR
;
A
#
# COMPACT_ATOMS: atom_id res chain seq x y z
N MET A 1 -23.73 -14.54 6.07
CA MET A 1 -23.18 -15.61 5.22
C MET A 1 -23.22 -16.91 6.03
N SER A 2 -23.84 -17.97 5.50
CA SER A 2 -23.80 -19.26 6.17
C SER A 2 -22.39 -19.82 6.13
N HIS A 3 -21.94 -20.39 7.26
CA HIS A 3 -20.63 -21.04 7.34
C HIS A 3 -20.61 -22.28 6.42
N ALA A 4 -19.49 -22.51 5.70
CA ALA A 4 -19.37 -23.63 4.76
C ALA A 4 -19.67 -25.01 5.41
N ASN A 5 -19.41 -25.13 6.72
CA ASN A 5 -19.66 -26.33 7.52
C ASN A 5 -20.99 -26.29 8.29
N ALA A 6 -21.92 -25.40 7.95
CA ALA A 6 -23.23 -25.37 8.58
C ALA A 6 -23.99 -26.64 8.20
N ARG A 7 -24.56 -27.37 9.20
CA ARG A 7 -25.39 -28.57 8.98
C ARG A 7 -26.54 -28.35 8.02
N LEU A 8 -27.04 -27.14 7.92
CA LEU A 8 -28.16 -26.78 7.08
C LEU A 8 -27.89 -25.44 6.33
N THR A 9 -27.28 -25.54 5.17
CA THR A 9 -27.10 -24.41 4.25
C THR A 9 -28.43 -24.00 3.60
N PRO A 10 -28.57 -22.82 2.97
CA PRO A 10 -29.77 -22.44 2.23
C PRO A 10 -30.21 -23.50 1.20
N ALA A 11 -29.24 -24.12 0.50
CA ALA A 11 -29.55 -25.24 -0.41
C ALA A 11 -30.07 -26.48 0.33
N GLY A 12 -29.46 -26.84 1.46
CA GLY A 12 -29.96 -27.94 2.30
C GLY A 12 -31.34 -27.68 2.84
N ARG A 13 -31.66 -26.42 3.19
CA ARG A 13 -33.03 -26.01 3.60
C ARG A 13 -34.05 -26.18 2.47
N LEU A 14 -33.65 -25.87 1.24
CA LEU A 14 -34.54 -26.07 0.07
C LEU A 14 -34.83 -27.57 -0.16
N ILE A 15 -33.78 -28.41 -0.12
CA ILE A 15 -33.97 -29.88 -0.21
C ILE A 15 -34.88 -30.41 0.86
N MET A 16 -34.69 -29.96 2.11
CA MET A 16 -35.58 -30.31 3.23
C MET A 16 -37.04 -29.95 2.94
N VAL A 17 -37.28 -28.72 2.49
CA VAL A 17 -38.62 -28.23 2.16
C VAL A 17 -39.23 -29.04 1.03
N GLN A 18 -38.51 -29.32 -0.03
CA GLN A 18 -38.98 -30.14 -1.16
C GLN A 18 -39.42 -31.54 -0.72
N ARG A 19 -38.63 -32.18 0.18
CA ARG A 19 -39.01 -33.49 0.76
C ARG A 19 -40.27 -33.42 1.59
N ILE A 20 -40.49 -32.34 2.34
CA ILE A 20 -41.73 -32.16 3.12
C ILE A 20 -42.90 -31.89 2.17
N GLN A 21 -42.73 -31.09 1.11
CA GLN A 21 -43.75 -30.80 0.11
C GLN A 21 -44.20 -32.06 -0.66
N SER A 22 -43.30 -33.04 -0.86
CA SER A 22 -43.62 -34.33 -1.47
C SER A 22 -44.41 -35.27 -0.53
N GLY A 23 -44.94 -34.77 0.60
CA GLY A 23 -45.80 -35.51 1.51
C GLY A 23 -45.08 -36.24 2.64
N ARG A 24 -43.77 -36.07 2.80
CA ARG A 24 -42.98 -36.73 3.85
C ARG A 24 -43.17 -36.03 5.19
N ALA A 25 -43.32 -36.81 6.25
CA ALA A 25 -43.47 -36.25 7.60
C ALA A 25 -42.23 -35.44 8.03
N VAL A 26 -42.46 -34.25 8.59
CA VAL A 26 -41.35 -33.34 9.03
C VAL A 26 -40.39 -34.02 9.99
N ALA A 27 -40.87 -34.92 10.85
CA ALA A 27 -40.04 -35.65 11.79
C ALA A 27 -39.04 -36.61 11.10
N HIS A 28 -39.49 -37.31 10.06
CA HIS A 28 -38.63 -38.24 9.29
C HIS A 28 -37.59 -37.47 8.51
N VAL A 29 -37.98 -36.36 7.80
CA VAL A 29 -37.02 -35.52 7.06
C VAL A 29 -36.00 -34.89 8.00
N ALA A 30 -36.42 -34.45 9.20
CA ALA A 30 -35.48 -33.91 10.20
C ALA A 30 -34.45 -34.94 10.65
N ALA A 31 -34.89 -36.17 10.94
CA ALA A 31 -34.00 -37.26 11.33
C ALA A 31 -32.98 -37.61 10.25
N GLU A 32 -33.41 -37.73 8.97
CA GLU A 32 -32.52 -37.99 7.84
C GLU A 32 -31.45 -36.90 7.63
N MET A 33 -31.83 -35.66 7.88
CA MET A 33 -30.90 -34.52 7.72
C MET A 33 -30.07 -34.22 8.98
N GLY A 34 -30.21 -35.04 10.04
CA GLY A 34 -29.44 -34.88 11.28
C GLY A 34 -29.77 -33.60 12.04
N ILE A 35 -31.00 -33.09 11.94
CA ILE A 35 -31.45 -31.85 12.60
C ILE A 35 -32.64 -32.11 13.53
N SER A 36 -32.88 -31.21 14.47
CA SER A 36 -34.05 -31.32 15.34
C SER A 36 -35.37 -31.07 14.58
N ARG A 37 -36.43 -31.74 14.99
CA ARG A 37 -37.78 -31.53 14.46
C ARG A 37 -38.22 -30.06 14.56
N THR A 38 -37.88 -29.39 15.64
CA THR A 38 -38.17 -27.96 15.83
C THR A 38 -37.45 -27.06 14.83
N THR A 39 -36.22 -27.41 14.45
CA THR A 39 -35.43 -26.69 13.40
C THR A 39 -36.11 -26.91 12.05
N ALA A 40 -36.47 -28.13 11.69
CA ALA A 40 -37.19 -28.42 10.43
C ALA A 40 -38.50 -27.66 10.34
N TRP A 41 -39.31 -27.71 11.43
CA TRP A 41 -40.59 -26.99 11.51
C TRP A 41 -40.44 -25.49 11.34
N ARG A 42 -39.39 -24.87 11.95
CA ARG A 42 -39.09 -23.44 11.84
C ARG A 42 -38.84 -23.05 10.41
N TRP A 43 -37.99 -23.78 9.69
CA TRP A 43 -37.66 -23.50 8.30
C TRP A 43 -38.83 -23.79 7.35
N TRP A 44 -39.60 -24.86 7.61
CA TRP A 44 -40.81 -25.16 6.86
C TRP A 44 -41.85 -24.04 6.99
N ARG A 45 -42.09 -23.53 8.22
CA ARG A 45 -43.00 -22.40 8.46
C ARG A 45 -42.52 -21.14 7.74
N ARG A 46 -41.24 -20.80 7.84
CA ARG A 46 -40.67 -19.65 7.14
C ARG A 46 -40.79 -19.73 5.62
N PHE A 47 -40.64 -20.91 5.06
CA PHE A 47 -40.85 -21.12 3.63
C PHE A 47 -42.33 -20.93 3.25
N ARG A 48 -43.27 -21.44 4.06
CA ARG A 48 -44.70 -21.23 3.81
C ARG A 48 -45.11 -19.76 3.86
N GLU A 49 -44.53 -18.99 4.78
CA GLU A 49 -44.81 -17.56 4.96
C GLU A 49 -44.12 -16.66 3.90
N HIS A 50 -42.89 -17.00 3.47
CA HIS A 50 -42.06 -16.12 2.68
C HIS A 50 -41.46 -16.76 1.41
N GLY A 51 -41.88 -17.97 1.06
CA GLY A 51 -41.33 -18.70 -0.09
C GLY A 51 -39.82 -18.97 0.02
N PRO A 52 -39.13 -19.12 -1.10
CA PRO A 52 -37.67 -19.38 -1.12
C PRO A 52 -36.82 -18.32 -0.38
N ALA A 53 -37.28 -17.07 -0.36
CA ALA A 53 -36.60 -16.00 0.39
C ALA A 53 -36.58 -16.27 1.91
N GLY A 54 -37.58 -17.00 2.43
CA GLY A 54 -37.66 -17.43 3.83
C GLY A 54 -36.49 -18.37 4.23
N LEU A 55 -35.84 -19.02 3.30
CA LEU A 55 -34.73 -19.96 3.56
C LEU A 55 -33.36 -19.27 3.66
N GLN A 56 -33.28 -17.99 3.37
CA GLN A 56 -32.05 -17.23 3.53
C GLN A 56 -31.77 -16.93 5.02
N ASP A 57 -30.45 -16.74 5.32
CA ASP A 57 -30.09 -16.34 6.67
C ASP A 57 -30.56 -14.89 6.93
N ARG A 58 -31.15 -14.68 8.09
CA ARG A 58 -31.48 -13.34 8.60
C ARG A 58 -30.29 -12.82 9.42
N SER A 59 -30.16 -11.52 9.50
CA SER A 59 -29.20 -10.87 10.39
C SER A 59 -29.45 -11.32 11.84
N SER A 60 -28.40 -11.73 12.53
CA SER A 60 -28.43 -12.00 13.98
C SER A 60 -28.11 -10.77 14.82
N VAL A 61 -27.91 -9.60 14.18
CA VAL A 61 -27.66 -8.34 14.87
C VAL A 61 -28.92 -7.95 15.68
N ALA A 62 -28.71 -7.58 16.93
CA ALA A 62 -29.78 -7.11 17.78
C ALA A 62 -30.48 -5.87 17.20
N HIS A 63 -31.81 -5.84 17.19
CA HIS A 63 -32.59 -4.71 16.67
C HIS A 63 -32.45 -3.45 17.54
N SER A 64 -32.16 -3.61 18.82
CA SER A 64 -31.98 -2.52 19.75
C SER A 64 -30.70 -2.72 20.58
N HIS A 65 -30.07 -1.63 20.97
CA HIS A 65 -28.91 -1.63 21.84
C HIS A 65 -29.13 -0.66 23.01
N PRO A 66 -29.93 -1.07 24.04
CA PRO A 66 -30.32 -0.16 25.14
C PRO A 66 -29.14 0.51 25.89
N ARG A 67 -28.01 -0.19 25.92
CA ARG A 67 -26.77 0.32 26.57
C ARG A 67 -25.82 1.04 25.60
N LYS A 68 -26.27 1.34 24.39
CA LYS A 68 -25.44 2.12 23.44
C LYS A 68 -25.29 3.54 23.95
N THR A 69 -24.07 4.08 23.90
CA THR A 69 -23.81 5.49 24.22
C THR A 69 -24.69 6.39 23.35
N GLY A 70 -25.38 7.34 23.98
CA GLY A 70 -26.29 8.26 23.28
C GLY A 70 -25.54 9.17 22.29
N ALA A 71 -26.22 9.58 21.23
CA ALA A 71 -25.64 10.38 20.14
C ALA A 71 -24.98 11.68 20.62
N CYS A 72 -25.59 12.35 21.59
CA CYS A 72 -25.05 13.58 22.19
C CYS A 72 -23.67 13.34 22.85
N VAL A 73 -23.55 12.25 23.62
CA VAL A 73 -22.28 11.88 24.26
C VAL A 73 -21.23 11.48 23.21
N GLU A 74 -21.63 10.74 22.18
CA GLU A 74 -20.73 10.40 21.08
C GLU A 74 -20.22 11.65 20.35
N ALA A 75 -21.08 12.62 20.10
CA ALA A 75 -20.70 13.91 19.51
C ALA A 75 -19.69 14.66 20.39
N ARG A 76 -19.95 14.77 21.71
CA ARG A 76 -19.02 15.40 22.67
C ARG A 76 -17.64 14.73 22.66
N VAL A 77 -17.58 13.42 22.62
CA VAL A 77 -16.31 12.65 22.54
C VAL A 77 -15.56 13.02 21.24
N ARG A 78 -16.25 13.07 20.11
CA ARG A 78 -15.65 13.39 18.82
C ARG A 78 -15.14 14.84 18.78
N ILE A 79 -15.95 15.79 19.25
CA ILE A 79 -15.57 17.21 19.35
C ILE A 79 -14.34 17.36 20.25
N MET A 80 -14.36 16.76 21.44
CA MET A 80 -13.23 16.80 22.36
C MET A 80 -11.96 16.21 21.73
N ARG A 81 -12.07 15.09 21.00
CA ARG A 81 -10.95 14.49 20.27
C ARG A 81 -10.40 15.44 19.21
N HIS A 82 -11.26 16.08 18.44
CA HIS A 82 -10.87 17.02 17.38
C HIS A 82 -10.15 18.25 17.95
N LEU A 83 -10.72 18.86 18.97
CA LEU A 83 -10.18 20.09 19.57
C LEU A 83 -8.89 19.85 20.36
N THR A 84 -8.86 18.79 21.17
CA THR A 84 -7.75 18.59 22.13
C THR A 84 -6.68 17.63 21.63
N ARG A 85 -6.97 16.81 20.60
CA ARG A 85 -6.07 15.74 20.09
C ARG A 85 -5.54 14.84 21.21
N ARG A 86 -6.37 14.54 22.21
CA ARG A 86 -6.01 13.69 23.36
C ARG A 86 -6.50 12.25 23.15
N GLY A 87 -5.85 11.33 23.87
CA GLY A 87 -6.20 9.92 23.89
C GLY A 87 -7.50 9.63 24.68
N PRO A 88 -8.05 8.40 24.56
CA PRO A 88 -9.30 8.03 25.23
C PRO A 88 -9.31 8.27 26.74
N VAL A 89 -8.19 8.06 27.41
CA VAL A 89 -8.08 8.21 28.89
C VAL A 89 -8.33 9.66 29.30
N LEU A 90 -7.64 10.62 28.66
CA LEU A 90 -7.78 12.05 29.00
C LEU A 90 -9.13 12.63 28.57
N ILE A 91 -9.73 12.12 27.50
CA ILE A 91 -11.09 12.51 27.10
C ILE A 91 -12.11 11.96 28.09
N ALA A 92 -11.94 10.71 28.52
CA ALA A 92 -12.81 10.06 29.49
C ALA A 92 -12.84 10.80 30.82
N ASP A 93 -11.67 11.17 31.33
CA ASP A 93 -11.51 11.96 32.54
C ASP A 93 -12.30 13.28 32.46
N ARG A 94 -12.12 14.05 31.38
CA ARG A 94 -12.81 15.33 31.18
C ARG A 94 -14.33 15.22 31.01
N LEU A 95 -14.83 14.11 30.49
CA LEU A 95 -16.25 13.91 30.21
C LEU A 95 -16.96 13.06 31.27
N GLY A 96 -16.27 12.60 32.32
CA GLY A 96 -16.81 11.70 33.33
C GLY A 96 -17.21 10.33 32.75
N LEU A 97 -16.48 9.83 31.77
CA LEU A 97 -16.77 8.57 31.07
C LEU A 97 -15.69 7.51 31.34
N GLN A 98 -16.00 6.26 31.05
CA GLN A 98 -15.00 5.20 31.03
C GLN A 98 -14.13 5.29 29.78
N ALA A 99 -12.80 5.15 29.88
CA ALA A 99 -11.88 5.19 28.77
C ALA A 99 -12.20 4.16 27.67
N SER A 100 -12.68 2.98 28.06
CA SER A 100 -13.16 1.93 27.14
C SER A 100 -14.36 2.37 26.32
N THR A 101 -15.27 3.16 26.91
CA THR A 101 -16.43 3.71 26.20
C THR A 101 -15.99 4.75 25.18
N VAL A 102 -15.10 5.68 25.56
CA VAL A 102 -14.53 6.66 24.63
C VAL A 102 -13.79 5.95 23.49
N GLY A 103 -12.97 4.95 23.80
CA GLY A 103 -12.28 4.15 22.78
C GLY A 103 -13.24 3.45 21.80
N ARG A 104 -14.37 2.91 22.28
CA ARG A 104 -15.40 2.30 21.42
C ARG A 104 -16.11 3.33 20.54
N VAL A 105 -16.43 4.49 21.08
CA VAL A 105 -17.01 5.60 20.30
C VAL A 105 -16.09 6.03 19.18
N LEU A 106 -14.82 6.33 19.50
CA LEU A 106 -13.83 6.76 18.49
C LEU A 106 -13.63 5.71 17.39
N ARG A 107 -13.62 4.41 17.75
CA ARG A 107 -13.53 3.30 16.78
C ARG A 107 -14.77 3.19 15.92
N ARG A 108 -15.96 3.32 16.49
CA ARG A 108 -17.26 3.27 15.77
C ARG A 108 -17.34 4.36 14.71
N HIS A 109 -16.83 5.54 15.01
CA HIS A 109 -16.79 6.68 14.09
C HIS A 109 -15.50 6.74 13.27
N GLU A 110 -14.72 5.66 13.23
CA GLU A 110 -13.50 5.53 12.43
C GLU A 110 -12.51 6.70 12.62
N THR A 111 -12.53 7.30 13.82
CA THR A 111 -11.67 8.44 14.15
C THR A 111 -10.19 8.02 14.06
N PRO A 112 -9.33 8.75 13.32
CA PRO A 112 -7.92 8.41 13.16
C PRO A 112 -7.19 8.31 14.50
N LEU A 113 -6.21 7.42 14.58
CA LEU A 113 -5.34 7.31 15.75
C LEU A 113 -4.44 8.55 15.85
N LEU A 114 -4.04 8.92 17.08
CA LEU A 114 -3.16 10.10 17.28
C LEU A 114 -1.84 9.99 16.51
N ARG A 115 -1.28 8.79 16.40
CA ARG A 115 -0.06 8.54 15.62
C ARG A 115 -0.21 8.74 14.12
N GLU A 116 -1.44 8.85 13.63
CA GLU A 116 -1.79 9.05 12.22
C GLU A 116 -2.07 10.52 11.90
N LEU A 117 -2.07 11.37 12.93
CA LEU A 117 -2.36 12.79 12.83
C LEU A 117 -1.10 13.62 13.08
N ASP A 118 -0.96 14.70 12.35
CA ASP A 118 0.00 15.76 12.68
C ASP A 118 -0.40 16.42 14.00
N PRO A 119 0.50 16.54 14.99
CA PRO A 119 0.18 17.08 16.30
C PRO A 119 -0.28 18.54 16.26
N VAL A 120 0.22 19.32 15.30
CA VAL A 120 -0.05 20.75 15.20
C VAL A 120 -1.30 21.03 14.39
N THR A 121 -1.38 20.49 13.18
CA THR A 121 -2.47 20.76 12.25
C THR A 121 -3.67 19.82 12.42
N GLY A 122 -3.47 18.62 12.98
CA GLY A 122 -4.49 17.57 13.07
C GLY A 122 -4.78 16.88 11.71
N THR A 123 -4.01 17.18 10.67
CA THR A 123 -4.15 16.51 9.37
C THR A 123 -3.65 15.07 9.44
N VAL A 124 -4.25 14.19 8.66
CA VAL A 124 -3.81 12.78 8.58
C VAL A 124 -2.49 12.72 7.85
N ILE A 125 -1.43 12.30 8.56
CA ILE A 125 -0.06 12.20 8.04
C ILE A 125 0.38 10.77 7.69
N ARG A 126 -0.46 9.78 8.00
CA ARG A 126 -0.20 8.37 7.63
C ARG A 126 -1.42 7.80 6.93
N ALA A 127 -1.20 7.25 5.75
CA ALA A 127 -2.23 6.48 5.08
C ALA A 127 -2.54 5.24 5.93
N THR A 128 -3.76 5.14 6.41
CA THR A 128 -4.29 3.89 6.96
C THR A 128 -4.65 2.94 5.83
N ARG A 129 -4.84 1.64 6.11
CA ARG A 129 -5.37 0.70 5.09
C ARG A 129 -6.71 1.16 4.49
N ARG A 130 -7.48 1.97 5.21
CA ARG A 130 -8.78 2.51 4.79
C ARG A 130 -8.67 3.82 4.02
N SER A 131 -7.66 4.66 4.33
CA SER A 131 -7.41 5.92 3.66
C SER A 131 -6.33 5.84 2.56
N ALA A 132 -5.71 4.68 2.37
CA ALA A 132 -4.76 4.43 1.31
C ALA A 132 -5.51 4.36 -0.03
N ASN A 133 -5.83 5.52 -0.59
CA ASN A 133 -6.22 5.60 -1.98
C ASN A 133 -5.06 5.12 -2.84
N ARG A 134 -5.19 3.91 -3.35
CA ARG A 134 -4.27 3.38 -4.34
C ARG A 134 -4.56 4.10 -5.65
N TYR A 135 -3.87 5.22 -5.86
CA TYR A 135 -3.92 5.86 -7.17
C TYR A 135 -2.90 5.17 -8.09
N GLU A 136 -3.24 5.06 -9.32
CA GLU A 136 -2.39 4.58 -10.39
C GLU A 136 -2.76 5.36 -11.66
N HIS A 137 -1.76 5.87 -12.34
CA HIS A 137 -1.98 6.52 -13.63
C HIS A 137 -2.32 5.48 -14.69
N ASP A 138 -2.98 5.89 -15.75
CA ASP A 138 -3.65 5.03 -16.72
C ASP A 138 -2.76 4.58 -17.89
N HIS A 139 -1.61 5.24 -18.09
CA HIS A 139 -0.65 4.89 -19.14
C HIS A 139 0.81 5.16 -18.74
N PRO A 140 1.78 4.47 -19.41
CA PRO A 140 3.20 4.69 -19.17
C PRO A 140 3.60 6.13 -19.49
N GLY A 141 4.45 6.73 -18.64
CA GLY A 141 4.95 8.10 -18.80
C GLY A 141 4.01 9.19 -18.29
N SER A 142 2.75 8.87 -17.99
CA SER A 142 1.80 9.83 -17.42
C SER A 142 2.32 10.47 -16.13
N LEU A 143 3.06 9.72 -15.31
CA LEU A 143 3.77 10.22 -14.14
C LEU A 143 4.99 9.38 -13.86
N ILE A 144 6.15 10.01 -13.73
CA ILE A 144 7.35 9.38 -13.15
C ILE A 144 7.63 9.93 -11.75
N HIS A 145 8.13 9.08 -10.87
CA HIS A 145 8.57 9.44 -9.52
C HIS A 145 10.09 9.51 -9.48
N VAL A 146 10.62 10.53 -8.84
CA VAL A 146 12.07 10.69 -8.65
C VAL A 146 12.40 10.81 -7.16
N ASP A 147 13.53 10.22 -6.77
CA ASP A 147 14.04 10.28 -5.40
C ASP A 147 15.54 9.99 -5.38
N VAL A 148 16.20 10.31 -4.26
CA VAL A 148 17.62 9.98 -4.02
C VAL A 148 17.73 9.12 -2.77
N LYS A 149 18.36 7.95 -2.92
CA LYS A 149 18.66 7.06 -1.81
C LYS A 149 20.13 7.13 -1.42
N LYS A 150 20.38 7.63 -0.23
CA LYS A 150 21.74 7.71 0.35
C LYS A 150 22.14 6.35 0.92
N LEU A 151 23.27 5.82 0.47
CA LEU A 151 23.86 4.56 0.91
C LEU A 151 25.28 4.79 1.41
N GLY A 152 25.61 4.32 2.61
CA GLY A 152 27.00 4.32 3.09
C GLY A 152 27.89 3.55 2.12
N ARG A 153 29.09 4.09 1.82
CA ARG A 153 30.11 3.39 1.02
C ARG A 153 30.63 2.16 1.77
N ILE A 154 31.14 1.22 1.02
CA ILE A 154 31.74 -0.02 1.54
C ILE A 154 33.25 0.14 1.46
N PRO A 155 33.98 -0.03 2.57
CA PRO A 155 35.44 0.01 2.55
C PRO A 155 35.99 -1.19 1.75
N ASP A 156 37.19 -1.02 1.20
CA ASP A 156 37.89 -2.11 0.53
C ASP A 156 38.17 -3.25 1.53
N GLY A 157 37.97 -4.48 1.08
CA GLY A 157 37.94 -5.67 1.91
C GLY A 157 36.58 -5.96 2.54
N GLY A 158 35.59 -5.09 2.39
CA GLY A 158 34.26 -5.26 2.95
C GLY A 158 34.01 -4.50 4.25
N GLY A 159 32.73 -4.26 4.57
CA GLY A 159 32.31 -3.57 5.79
C GLY A 159 31.82 -4.54 6.87
N TRP A 160 31.13 -4.01 7.87
CA TRP A 160 30.63 -4.78 8.99
C TRP A 160 29.69 -5.94 8.62
N ARG A 161 29.08 -5.91 7.43
CA ARG A 161 28.25 -7.03 6.94
C ARG A 161 29.07 -8.22 6.51
N ALA A 162 30.33 -8.00 6.10
CA ALA A 162 31.26 -9.08 5.74
C ALA A 162 32.01 -9.62 6.97
N HIS A 163 32.36 -8.75 7.92
CA HIS A 163 33.29 -9.09 9.03
C HIS A 163 32.66 -8.96 10.43
N GLY A 164 31.36 -8.67 10.52
CA GLY A 164 30.72 -8.43 11.83
C GLY A 164 30.93 -6.99 12.32
N ARG A 165 30.23 -6.65 13.41
CA ARG A 165 30.30 -5.30 14.02
C ARG A 165 31.46 -5.21 14.99
N SER A 166 32.63 -4.78 14.52
CA SER A 166 33.76 -4.41 15.35
C SER A 166 34.15 -2.94 15.11
N GLU A 167 34.86 -2.34 16.08
CA GLU A 167 35.36 -0.95 15.92
C GLU A 167 36.32 -0.80 14.74
N LYS A 168 37.10 -1.85 14.43
CA LYS A 168 38.05 -1.89 13.32
C LYS A 168 37.37 -1.83 11.95
N VAL A 169 36.09 -2.26 11.85
CA VAL A 169 35.34 -2.40 10.59
C VAL A 169 34.37 -1.23 10.38
N ARG A 170 34.28 -0.29 11.32
CA ARG A 170 33.52 0.94 11.09
C ARG A 170 34.25 1.81 10.07
N GLY A 171 33.73 1.84 8.86
CA GLY A 171 34.22 2.71 7.78
C GLY A 171 33.98 4.18 8.09
N ARG A 172 34.79 4.71 9.01
CA ARG A 172 34.73 6.13 9.41
C ARG A 172 35.19 6.99 8.24
N GLY A 173 34.33 7.92 7.79
CA GLY A 173 34.70 8.95 6.83
C GLY A 173 34.77 8.56 5.35
N ILE A 174 34.41 7.32 4.96
CA ILE A 174 34.42 6.93 3.53
C ILE A 174 33.26 7.52 2.71
N GLY A 175 32.30 8.18 3.37
CA GLY A 175 31.23 8.91 2.70
C GLY A 175 30.06 8.04 2.25
N TYR A 176 29.34 8.58 1.28
CA TYR A 176 28.10 7.99 0.80
C TYR A 176 28.06 7.92 -0.72
N ASP A 177 27.34 6.93 -1.24
CA ASP A 177 26.81 6.92 -2.60
C ASP A 177 25.40 7.47 -2.60
N TYR A 178 25.06 8.21 -3.62
CA TYR A 178 23.71 8.76 -3.84
C TYR A 178 23.11 8.05 -5.05
N VAL A 179 22.15 7.18 -4.78
CA VAL A 179 21.44 6.44 -5.82
C VAL A 179 20.23 7.27 -6.23
N HIS A 180 20.31 7.90 -7.37
CA HIS A 180 19.20 8.61 -7.98
C HIS A 180 18.30 7.60 -8.66
N THR A 181 17.03 7.55 -8.29
CA THR A 181 16.05 6.59 -8.77
C THR A 181 14.89 7.28 -9.44
N VAL A 182 14.47 6.73 -10.56
CA VAL A 182 13.30 7.16 -11.33
C VAL A 182 12.43 5.94 -11.61
N ILE A 183 11.12 6.04 -11.41
CA ILE A 183 10.19 4.94 -11.70
C ILE A 183 8.90 5.46 -12.31
N ASP A 184 8.44 4.81 -13.36
CA ASP A 184 7.14 5.09 -13.97
C ASP A 184 5.99 4.59 -13.09
N ASP A 185 4.99 5.44 -12.90
CA ASP A 185 3.84 5.14 -12.06
C ASP A 185 3.00 3.97 -12.56
N TYR A 186 2.79 3.87 -13.86
CA TYR A 186 1.97 2.83 -14.48
C TYR A 186 2.73 1.51 -14.63
N SER A 187 3.82 1.50 -15.38
CA SER A 187 4.54 0.27 -15.74
C SER A 187 5.43 -0.26 -14.62
N ARG A 188 5.88 0.59 -13.71
CA ARG A 188 6.93 0.32 -12.70
C ARG A 188 8.33 0.17 -13.31
N VAL A 189 8.52 0.51 -14.58
CA VAL A 189 9.87 0.53 -15.17
C VAL A 189 10.73 1.49 -14.39
N ALA A 190 11.88 1.00 -13.95
CA ALA A 190 12.82 1.72 -13.11
C ALA A 190 14.09 2.08 -13.87
N TYR A 191 14.61 3.26 -13.59
CA TYR A 191 15.92 3.74 -13.98
C TYR A 191 16.67 4.20 -12.72
N ALA A 192 17.96 3.93 -12.62
CA ALA A 192 18.75 4.41 -11.50
C ALA A 192 20.21 4.60 -11.87
N GLU A 193 20.84 5.60 -11.25
CA GLU A 193 22.28 5.89 -11.36
C GLU A 193 22.88 6.15 -9.99
N ILE A 194 24.18 5.90 -9.84
CA ILE A 194 24.94 6.17 -8.62
C ILE A 194 25.85 7.35 -8.87
N HIS A 195 25.71 8.37 -8.03
CA HIS A 195 26.53 9.57 -8.05
C HIS A 195 27.18 9.82 -6.68
N ASP A 196 28.10 10.75 -6.64
CA ASP A 196 28.82 11.14 -5.41
C ASP A 196 28.11 12.26 -4.65
N ASP A 197 27.02 12.80 -5.20
CA ASP A 197 26.22 13.86 -4.58
C ASP A 197 24.72 13.79 -4.95
N GLU A 198 23.93 14.62 -4.27
CA GLU A 198 22.49 14.84 -4.52
C GLU A 198 22.20 16.27 -5.01
N LYS A 199 23.16 16.90 -5.68
CA LYS A 199 23.00 18.27 -6.17
C LYS A 199 21.97 18.37 -7.29
N GLY A 200 21.37 19.54 -7.41
CA GLY A 200 20.33 19.77 -8.44
C GLY A 200 20.83 19.62 -9.87
N ILE A 201 22.12 19.90 -10.14
CA ILE A 201 22.72 19.68 -11.47
C ILE A 201 22.86 18.17 -11.76
N THR A 202 23.24 17.38 -10.76
CA THR A 202 23.33 15.92 -10.86
C THR A 202 21.95 15.31 -11.07
N ALA A 203 20.96 15.74 -10.28
CA ALA A 203 19.58 15.30 -10.44
C ALA A 203 18.99 15.67 -11.81
N ALA A 204 19.33 16.84 -12.35
CA ALA A 204 18.94 17.27 -13.69
C ALA A 204 19.51 16.36 -14.78
N GLY A 205 20.80 16.05 -14.71
CA GLY A 205 21.44 15.13 -15.66
C GLY A 205 20.87 13.72 -15.60
N VAL A 206 20.55 13.21 -14.40
CA VAL A 206 19.88 11.92 -14.24
C VAL A 206 18.49 11.94 -14.86
N LEU A 207 17.69 13.00 -14.63
CA LEU A 207 16.37 13.13 -15.23
C LEU A 207 16.45 13.15 -16.76
N GLU A 208 17.38 13.89 -17.34
CA GLU A 208 17.60 13.94 -18.79
C GLU A 208 17.86 12.55 -19.37
N ARG A 209 18.78 11.79 -18.78
CA ARG A 209 19.10 10.42 -19.22
C ARG A 209 17.96 9.46 -18.96
N ALA A 210 17.21 9.60 -17.88
CA ALA A 210 16.02 8.81 -17.62
C ALA A 210 14.92 9.06 -18.65
N ILE A 211 14.69 10.31 -19.07
CA ILE A 211 13.76 10.65 -20.16
C ILE A 211 14.20 10.00 -21.46
N ALA A 212 15.48 10.08 -21.80
CA ALA A 212 16.03 9.42 -23.00
C ALA A 212 15.84 7.89 -22.92
N PHE A 213 16.10 7.27 -21.76
CA PHE A 213 15.85 5.85 -21.54
C PHE A 213 14.38 5.49 -21.72
N TYR A 214 13.44 6.24 -21.16
CA TYR A 214 12.01 6.00 -21.36
C TYR A 214 11.60 6.16 -22.82
N ALA A 215 12.19 7.12 -23.54
CA ALA A 215 11.93 7.30 -24.95
C ALA A 215 12.33 6.07 -25.81
N THR A 216 13.44 5.38 -25.45
CA THR A 216 13.82 4.10 -26.13
C THR A 216 12.78 3.00 -25.96
N LEU A 217 11.93 3.09 -24.92
CA LEU A 217 10.84 2.17 -24.66
C LEU A 217 9.50 2.67 -25.23
N GLY A 218 9.50 3.76 -26.00
CA GLY A 218 8.31 4.39 -26.55
C GLY A 218 7.46 5.11 -25.48
N ILE A 219 8.03 5.41 -24.32
CA ILE A 219 7.35 6.10 -23.23
C ILE A 219 7.67 7.60 -23.29
N LYS A 220 6.64 8.41 -23.49
CA LYS A 220 6.75 9.88 -23.39
C LYS A 220 6.43 10.31 -21.96
N VAL A 221 7.37 10.98 -21.30
CA VAL A 221 7.18 11.50 -19.94
C VAL A 221 6.38 12.79 -19.96
N GLU A 222 5.26 12.83 -19.26
CA GLU A 222 4.37 13.98 -19.18
C GLU A 222 4.50 14.75 -17.85
N ARG A 223 4.68 14.00 -16.76
CA ARG A 223 4.76 14.57 -15.40
C ARG A 223 5.85 13.91 -14.59
N VAL A 224 6.47 14.70 -13.72
CA VAL A 224 7.42 14.22 -12.73
C VAL A 224 6.99 14.64 -11.33
N ILE A 225 7.03 13.73 -10.37
CA ILE A 225 6.80 14.03 -8.96
C ILE A 225 8.06 13.76 -8.15
N SER A 226 8.40 14.71 -7.29
CA SER A 226 9.52 14.62 -6.35
C SER A 226 9.09 14.99 -4.93
N ASP A 227 9.96 14.77 -3.97
CA ASP A 227 9.87 15.42 -2.67
C ASP A 227 10.15 16.93 -2.79
N ASN A 228 10.12 17.63 -1.64
CA ASN A 228 10.34 19.08 -1.58
C ASN A 228 11.83 19.45 -1.43
N ALA A 229 12.78 18.53 -1.71
CA ALA A 229 14.21 18.81 -1.61
C ALA A 229 14.64 19.96 -2.53
N PHE A 230 15.60 20.74 -2.08
CA PHE A 230 16.09 21.90 -2.84
C PHE A 230 16.67 21.52 -4.21
N ALA A 231 17.24 20.31 -4.34
CA ALA A 231 17.75 19.78 -5.61
C ALA A 231 16.67 19.75 -6.71
N TYR A 232 15.42 19.54 -6.36
CA TYR A 232 14.30 19.52 -7.30
C TYR A 232 13.54 20.86 -7.34
N ARG A 233 13.36 21.49 -6.17
CA ARG A 233 12.48 22.66 -6.05
C ARG A 233 13.15 23.97 -6.46
N LYS A 234 14.45 24.14 -6.16
CA LYS A 234 15.20 25.39 -6.37
C LYS A 234 16.28 25.31 -7.45
N SER A 235 16.51 24.15 -8.06
CA SER A 235 17.55 23.98 -9.06
C SER A 235 17.11 24.55 -10.42
N ALA A 236 17.82 25.57 -10.90
CA ALA A 236 17.64 26.09 -12.25
C ALA A 236 17.98 25.02 -13.32
N ALA A 237 18.97 24.15 -13.06
CA ALA A 237 19.34 23.06 -13.98
C ALA A 237 18.17 22.06 -14.12
N PHE A 238 17.57 21.64 -13.00
CA PHE A 238 16.43 20.71 -13.02
C PHE A 238 15.22 21.32 -13.74
N ARG A 239 14.93 22.59 -13.49
CA ARG A 239 13.86 23.30 -14.17
C ARG A 239 14.08 23.39 -15.67
N ARG A 240 15.32 23.65 -16.13
CA ARG A 240 15.63 23.69 -17.57
C ARG A 240 15.30 22.36 -18.27
N VAL A 241 15.58 21.21 -17.63
CA VAL A 241 15.20 19.92 -18.20
C VAL A 241 13.69 19.77 -18.26
N ILE A 242 12.98 20.14 -17.20
CA ILE A 242 11.51 20.13 -17.15
C ILE A 242 10.91 20.96 -18.29
N ASP A 243 11.40 22.18 -18.49
CA ASP A 243 10.89 23.12 -19.49
C ASP A 243 11.23 22.64 -20.91
N ALA A 244 12.46 22.16 -21.15
CA ALA A 244 12.91 21.65 -22.46
C ALA A 244 12.08 20.46 -22.96
N HIS A 245 11.64 19.59 -22.06
CA HIS A 245 10.80 18.43 -22.39
C HIS A 245 9.30 18.69 -22.22
N HIS A 246 8.88 19.90 -21.88
CA HIS A 246 7.49 20.28 -21.63
C HIS A 246 6.79 19.38 -20.56
N ILE A 247 7.54 19.04 -19.51
CA ILE A 247 7.08 18.15 -18.44
C ILE A 247 6.44 18.99 -17.33
N LYS A 248 5.33 18.51 -16.77
CA LYS A 248 4.71 19.12 -15.59
C LYS A 248 5.38 18.63 -14.32
N GLN A 249 6.04 19.50 -13.57
CA GLN A 249 6.62 19.17 -12.26
C GLN A 249 5.56 19.21 -11.17
N LEU A 250 5.52 18.18 -10.35
CA LEU A 250 4.65 18.04 -9.18
C LEU A 250 5.51 17.83 -7.93
N PHE A 251 5.01 18.30 -6.79
CA PHE A 251 5.65 18.07 -5.50
C PHE A 251 4.71 17.34 -4.57
N ILE A 252 5.26 16.51 -3.69
CA ILE A 252 4.47 15.90 -2.64
C ILE A 252 3.90 16.99 -1.73
N LYS A 253 2.67 16.75 -1.25
CA LYS A 253 2.11 17.62 -0.21
C LYS A 253 2.91 17.44 1.09
N PRO A 254 3.18 18.51 1.84
CA PRO A 254 3.80 18.40 3.17
C PRO A 254 3.09 17.34 4.01
N HIS A 255 3.86 16.53 4.72
CA HIS A 255 3.37 15.41 5.55
C HIS A 255 2.60 14.30 4.82
N CYS A 256 2.67 14.25 3.49
CA CYS A 256 2.03 13.21 2.67
C CYS A 256 3.07 12.37 1.87
N PRO A 257 4.04 11.71 2.52
CA PRO A 257 5.11 10.97 1.82
C PRO A 257 4.55 9.84 0.94
N TRP A 258 3.39 9.29 1.26
CA TRP A 258 2.76 8.23 0.46
C TRP A 258 2.46 8.62 -0.98
N THR A 259 2.44 9.91 -1.32
CA THR A 259 2.28 10.37 -2.70
C THR A 259 3.49 10.04 -3.56
N ASN A 260 4.68 9.84 -2.95
CA ASN A 260 5.88 9.34 -3.62
C ASN A 260 6.15 7.84 -3.34
N GLY A 261 5.14 7.13 -2.87
CA GLY A 261 5.25 5.75 -2.37
C GLY A 261 5.78 4.74 -3.37
N LYS A 262 5.71 5.00 -4.70
CA LYS A 262 6.24 4.09 -5.71
C LYS A 262 7.76 4.09 -5.73
N VAL A 263 8.40 5.26 -5.71
CA VAL A 263 9.86 5.34 -5.63
C VAL A 263 10.38 4.94 -4.26
N GLU A 264 9.66 5.24 -3.18
CA GLU A 264 10.01 4.72 -1.85
C GLU A 264 10.00 3.19 -1.81
N ARG A 265 9.01 2.58 -2.47
CA ARG A 265 8.95 1.11 -2.60
C ARG A 265 10.07 0.56 -3.46
N LEU A 266 10.42 1.24 -4.57
CA LEU A 266 11.59 0.90 -5.38
C LEU A 266 12.86 0.97 -4.53
N ASN A 267 13.09 2.04 -3.79
CA ASN A 267 14.25 2.23 -2.92
C ASN A 267 14.36 1.16 -1.82
N ARG A 268 13.23 0.68 -1.30
CA ARG A 268 13.21 -0.45 -0.37
C ARG A 268 13.62 -1.74 -1.07
N THR A 269 13.09 -2.01 -2.25
CA THR A 269 13.41 -3.20 -3.05
C THR A 269 14.89 -3.19 -3.45
N LEU A 270 15.38 -2.05 -3.95
CA LEU A 270 16.77 -1.82 -4.28
C LEU A 270 17.70 -2.07 -3.07
N ALA A 271 17.32 -1.59 -1.89
CA ALA A 271 18.11 -1.81 -0.68
C ALA A 271 18.17 -3.30 -0.31
N THR A 272 17.06 -4.03 -0.39
CA THR A 272 16.99 -5.44 0.03
C THR A 272 17.51 -6.41 -1.02
N GLU A 273 17.27 -6.16 -2.29
CA GLU A 273 17.53 -7.11 -3.38
C GLU A 273 18.82 -6.80 -4.15
N TRP A 274 19.43 -5.63 -3.94
CA TRP A 274 20.72 -5.25 -4.52
C TRP A 274 21.70 -4.76 -3.46
N ALA A 275 21.48 -3.58 -2.86
CA ALA A 275 22.52 -2.90 -2.06
C ALA A 275 22.97 -3.70 -0.85
N TYR A 276 22.08 -4.53 -0.28
CA TYR A 276 22.33 -5.36 0.90
C TYR A 276 21.91 -6.83 0.70
N ALA A 277 21.75 -7.27 -0.55
CA ALA A 277 21.38 -8.66 -0.87
C ALA A 277 22.45 -9.66 -0.42
N ARG A 278 23.71 -9.24 -0.47
CA ARG A 278 24.88 -10.00 0.01
C ARG A 278 25.93 -9.04 0.58
N PRO A 279 26.91 -9.55 1.35
CA PRO A 279 28.08 -8.76 1.69
C PRO A 279 28.93 -8.48 0.43
N PHE A 280 29.14 -7.23 0.10
CA PHE A 280 30.08 -6.81 -0.93
C PHE A 280 31.43 -6.54 -0.31
N ILE A 281 32.52 -6.88 -1.01
CA ILE A 281 33.90 -6.68 -0.56
C ILE A 281 34.45 -5.31 -0.89
N SER A 282 33.78 -4.55 -1.78
CA SER A 282 34.13 -3.16 -2.09
C SER A 282 32.91 -2.36 -2.57
N ASN A 283 33.05 -1.05 -2.55
CA ASN A 283 32.04 -0.15 -3.10
C ASN A 283 31.95 -0.26 -4.62
N ALA A 284 33.10 -0.48 -5.29
CA ALA A 284 33.17 -0.68 -6.74
C ALA A 284 32.37 -1.91 -7.17
N GLU A 285 32.50 -3.04 -6.45
CA GLU A 285 31.72 -4.26 -6.71
C GLU A 285 30.22 -4.02 -6.61
N ARG A 286 29.77 -3.31 -5.55
CA ARG A 286 28.35 -2.96 -5.40
C ARG A 286 27.85 -2.08 -6.53
N ARG A 287 28.63 -1.06 -6.93
CA ARG A 287 28.29 -0.17 -8.05
C ARG A 287 28.16 -0.96 -9.35
N ALA A 288 29.12 -1.84 -9.64
CA ALA A 288 29.11 -2.66 -10.85
C ALA A 288 27.93 -3.63 -10.95
N ALA A 289 27.35 -4.01 -9.82
CA ALA A 289 26.18 -4.91 -9.78
C ALA A 289 24.84 -4.21 -10.07
N LEU A 290 24.77 -2.87 -10.08
CA LEU A 290 23.51 -2.15 -10.26
C LEU A 290 22.87 -2.36 -11.65
N PRO A 291 23.59 -2.29 -12.78
CA PRO A 291 22.99 -2.49 -14.10
C PRO A 291 22.33 -3.86 -14.26
N SER A 292 23.01 -4.93 -13.82
CA SER A 292 22.45 -6.30 -13.87
C SER A 292 21.21 -6.43 -13.01
N TRP A 293 21.18 -5.80 -11.84
CA TRP A 293 20.00 -5.79 -10.98
C TRP A 293 18.85 -5.00 -11.60
N LEU A 294 19.09 -3.86 -12.24
CA LEU A 294 18.06 -3.09 -12.93
C LEU A 294 17.45 -3.87 -14.11
N ASN A 295 18.28 -4.61 -14.85
CA ASN A 295 17.79 -5.52 -15.89
C ASN A 295 16.87 -6.58 -15.31
N TYR A 296 17.31 -7.27 -14.25
CA TYR A 296 16.46 -8.23 -13.54
C TYR A 296 15.16 -7.58 -13.03
N TYR A 297 15.23 -6.39 -12.42
CA TYR A 297 14.08 -5.68 -11.92
C TYR A 297 13.04 -5.37 -13.00
N ASN A 298 13.50 -4.92 -14.17
CA ASN A 298 12.63 -4.50 -15.25
C ASN A 298 12.12 -5.67 -16.11
N LEU A 299 12.93 -6.69 -16.33
CA LEU A 299 12.66 -7.76 -17.31
C LEU A 299 12.14 -9.05 -16.68
N ASP A 300 12.62 -9.41 -15.48
CA ASP A 300 12.40 -10.75 -14.93
C ASP A 300 11.62 -10.74 -13.61
N ARG A 301 11.70 -9.64 -12.86
CA ARG A 301 11.09 -9.57 -11.53
C ARG A 301 9.58 -9.40 -11.61
N ALA A 302 8.82 -10.37 -11.07
CA ALA A 302 7.39 -10.26 -10.92
C ALA A 302 6.98 -9.22 -9.85
N HIS A 303 6.04 -8.34 -10.17
CA HIS A 303 5.56 -7.29 -9.28
C HIS A 303 4.09 -7.50 -8.89
N LEU A 304 3.84 -7.81 -7.63
CA LEU A 304 2.47 -7.97 -7.10
C LEU A 304 1.60 -6.72 -7.31
N GLY A 305 2.22 -5.53 -7.29
CA GLY A 305 1.53 -4.27 -7.52
C GLY A 305 0.92 -4.10 -8.91
N ILE A 306 1.38 -4.88 -9.89
CA ILE A 306 0.92 -4.88 -11.28
C ILE A 306 0.44 -6.27 -11.73
N GLY A 307 -0.13 -7.03 -10.79
CA GLY A 307 -0.73 -8.33 -11.09
C GLY A 307 0.26 -9.44 -11.39
N GLY A 308 1.48 -9.38 -10.84
CA GLY A 308 2.51 -10.39 -11.04
C GLY A 308 3.29 -10.27 -12.36
N LYS A 309 3.02 -9.26 -13.18
CA LYS A 309 3.77 -8.99 -14.41
C LYS A 309 5.13 -8.37 -14.12
N THR A 310 6.04 -8.45 -15.08
CA THR A 310 7.26 -7.64 -15.05
C THR A 310 6.95 -6.20 -15.49
N PRO A 311 7.77 -5.20 -15.15
CA PRO A 311 7.60 -3.83 -15.63
C PRO A 311 7.53 -3.73 -17.16
N ILE A 312 8.37 -4.44 -17.87
CA ILE A 312 8.41 -4.45 -19.34
C ILE A 312 7.16 -5.12 -19.93
N ASP A 313 6.71 -6.24 -19.39
CA ASP A 313 5.47 -6.90 -19.86
C ASP A 313 4.25 -5.99 -19.74
N ARG A 314 4.27 -5.09 -18.79
CA ARG A 314 3.17 -4.13 -18.63
C ARG A 314 3.14 -3.06 -19.72
N ILE A 315 4.27 -2.73 -20.31
CA ILE A 315 4.33 -1.86 -21.49
C ILE A 315 3.86 -2.61 -22.73
N ASN A 316 4.31 -3.85 -22.90
CA ASN A 316 4.11 -4.65 -24.12
C ASN A 316 2.68 -5.15 -24.31
N ASN A 317 1.85 -5.23 -23.27
CA ASN A 317 0.44 -5.63 -23.39
C ASN A 317 -0.46 -4.62 -24.13
N GLY A 318 0.10 -3.51 -24.63
CA GLY A 318 -0.60 -2.53 -25.46
C GLY A 318 -0.11 -2.45 -26.90
N ARG A 319 1.12 -2.86 -27.22
CA ARG A 319 1.71 -2.84 -28.58
C ARG A 319 2.93 -3.75 -28.61
N GLY A 320 2.94 -4.72 -29.51
CA GLY A 320 3.94 -5.78 -29.64
C GLY A 320 5.41 -5.38 -29.60
N GLN A 321 6.18 -6.32 -29.11
CA GLN A 321 7.62 -6.54 -29.23
C GLN A 321 8.58 -5.34 -28.97
N TYR A 322 9.10 -5.29 -27.75
CA TYR A 322 10.42 -4.69 -27.51
C TYR A 322 11.22 -5.58 -26.54
N SER A 323 12.31 -6.16 -27.04
CA SER A 323 13.35 -6.76 -26.19
C SER A 323 14.45 -5.74 -26.00
N TYR A 324 14.69 -5.26 -24.80
CA TYR A 324 15.79 -4.35 -24.49
C TYR A 324 16.64 -4.89 -23.34
N ARG A 325 17.93 -5.06 -23.58
CA ARG A 325 18.92 -5.28 -22.51
C ARG A 325 19.75 -4.00 -22.39
N VAL A 326 19.82 -3.41 -21.21
CA VAL A 326 20.74 -2.33 -20.91
C VAL A 326 22.17 -2.89 -20.97
N ARG A 327 23.01 -2.34 -21.81
CA ARG A 327 24.45 -2.66 -21.89
C ARG A 327 25.24 -1.92 -20.83
#